data_42f51ab91f873fe2edd59562272a170f
#
_entry.id   42f51ab91f873fe2edd59562272a170f
#
_cell.length_a   1.000
_cell.length_b   1.000
_cell.length_c   1.000
_cell.angle_alpha   90.00
_cell.angle_beta   90.00
_cell.angle_gamma   90.00
#
_symmetry.space_group_name_H-M   'P 1'
#
loop_
_entity.id
_entity.type
_entity.pdbx_description
1 polymer ?
#
loop_
_entity_poly.entity_id
_entity_poly.type
_entity_poly.pdbx_seq_one_letter_code
_entity_poly.pdbx_strand_id
1 'polypeptide(L)'
;MGPSPDLTVIHFVPQDAPPSLRIDWTPWGAPTGLTYVFEPNAPDYSKPLLLIAETASHGGMVPCQTILERIPAAHRQYALRWNGAGLNGAIWFEGDCAWAAVALAAPELFDDGAIQLATVIAEAILNV
;
A
#
# COMPACT_ATOMS: atom_id res chain seq x y z
N MET A 1 9.06 9.37 -6.18
CA MET A 1 8.58 7.99 -6.30
C MET A 1 7.19 7.91 -5.71
N GLY A 2 6.25 7.47 -6.45
CA GLY A 2 4.88 7.40 -5.98
C GLY A 2 3.97 6.79 -7.01
N PRO A 3 2.65 6.99 -6.86
CA PRO A 3 1.69 6.49 -7.81
C PRO A 3 1.87 7.09 -9.20
N SER A 4 1.44 6.33 -10.20
CA SER A 4 1.45 6.80 -11.58
C SER A 4 0.60 8.07 -11.73
N PRO A 5 1.02 9.05 -12.55
CA PRO A 5 0.26 10.30 -12.72
C PRO A 5 -1.11 10.11 -13.38
N ASP A 6 -1.37 8.95 -13.99
CA ASP A 6 -2.66 8.67 -14.64
C ASP A 6 -3.76 8.26 -13.66
N LEU A 7 -3.42 8.05 -12.40
CA LEU A 7 -4.36 7.59 -11.38
C LEU A 7 -4.93 8.76 -10.59
N THR A 8 -6.09 8.53 -9.99
CA THR A 8 -6.66 9.48 -9.04
C THR A 8 -6.08 9.19 -7.65
N VAL A 9 -5.41 10.18 -7.08
CA VAL A 9 -4.75 10.06 -5.77
C VAL A 9 -5.33 11.12 -4.84
N ILE A 10 -5.84 10.70 -3.70
CA ILE A 10 -6.47 11.60 -2.73
C ILE A 10 -5.81 11.43 -1.36
N HIS A 11 -5.38 12.54 -0.79
CA HIS A 11 -4.76 12.58 0.53
C HIS A 11 -5.75 13.10 1.56
N PHE A 12 -5.77 12.45 2.72
CA PHE A 12 -6.58 12.89 3.85
C PHE A 12 -5.74 13.01 5.11
N VAL A 13 -6.02 14.03 5.91
CA VAL A 13 -5.75 13.96 7.34
C VAL A 13 -6.82 12.99 7.90
N PRO A 14 -6.49 12.04 8.78
CA PRO A 14 -7.43 10.98 9.15
C PRO A 14 -8.81 11.45 9.60
N GLN A 15 -8.88 12.53 10.39
CA GLN A 15 -10.15 13.04 10.87
C GLN A 15 -11.04 13.63 9.76
N ASP A 16 -10.45 13.98 8.62
CA ASP A 16 -11.18 14.55 7.48
C ASP A 16 -11.57 13.50 6.44
N ALA A 17 -11.13 12.26 6.60
CA ALA A 17 -11.48 11.19 5.67
C ALA A 17 -12.96 10.85 5.80
N PRO A 18 -13.64 10.52 4.68
CA PRO A 18 -15.00 10.01 4.75
C PRO A 18 -15.09 8.79 5.66
N PRO A 19 -16.23 8.55 6.33
CA PRO A 19 -16.32 7.40 7.24
C PRO A 19 -15.93 6.05 6.61
N SER A 20 -16.22 5.85 5.33
CA SER A 20 -15.88 4.60 4.62
C SER A 20 -14.38 4.43 4.39
N LEU A 21 -13.60 5.51 4.46
CA LEU A 21 -12.15 5.49 4.23
C LEU A 21 -11.35 5.81 5.49
N ARG A 22 -12.03 6.12 6.60
CA ARG A 22 -11.35 6.48 7.84
C ARG A 22 -10.87 5.24 8.56
N ILE A 23 -9.58 5.22 8.93
CA ILE A 23 -9.02 4.18 9.80
C ILE A 23 -8.33 4.84 10.98
N ASP A 24 -8.36 4.17 12.14
CA ASP A 24 -7.80 4.67 13.39
C ASP A 24 -6.53 3.92 13.80
N TRP A 25 -6.20 2.86 13.10
CA TRP A 25 -5.15 1.94 13.50
C TRP A 25 -4.35 1.45 12.32
N THR A 26 -3.04 1.32 12.54
CA THR A 26 -2.13 0.60 11.66
C THR A 26 -1.20 -0.26 12.53
N PRO A 27 -0.46 -1.22 11.94
CA PRO A 27 0.53 -1.98 12.72
C PRO A 27 1.58 -1.11 13.41
N TRP A 28 1.75 0.14 12.97
CA TRP A 28 2.78 1.06 13.47
C TRP A 28 2.22 2.19 14.34
N GLY A 29 0.94 2.14 14.65
CA GLY A 29 0.27 3.14 15.47
C GLY A 29 -0.86 3.86 14.73
N ALA A 30 -1.36 4.92 15.35
CA ALA A 30 -2.43 5.72 14.75
C ALA A 30 -1.91 6.43 13.50
N PRO A 31 -2.67 6.44 12.41
CA PRO A 31 -2.23 7.13 11.20
C PRO A 31 -2.22 8.65 11.37
N THR A 32 -1.22 9.30 10.78
CA THR A 32 -1.14 10.75 10.68
C THR A 32 -1.51 11.24 9.29
N GLY A 33 -1.50 10.36 8.30
CA GLY A 33 -1.92 10.67 6.94
C GLY A 33 -2.42 9.43 6.23
N LEU A 34 -3.41 9.60 5.38
CA LEU A 34 -3.98 8.54 4.56
C LEU A 34 -3.97 8.99 3.11
N THR A 35 -3.45 8.15 2.23
CA THR A 35 -3.45 8.38 0.79
C THR A 35 -4.14 7.21 0.12
N TYR A 36 -5.18 7.49 -0.64
CA TYR A 36 -5.90 6.47 -1.40
C TYR A 36 -5.66 6.65 -2.88
N VAL A 37 -5.44 5.54 -3.57
CA VAL A 37 -5.24 5.49 -5.02
C VAL A 37 -6.45 4.81 -5.63
N PHE A 38 -7.05 5.46 -6.63
CA PHE A 38 -8.24 4.98 -7.33
C PHE A 38 -7.99 4.91 -8.82
N GLU A 39 -8.86 4.20 -9.52
CA GLU A 39 -8.91 4.20 -10.97
C GLU A 39 -8.96 5.64 -11.50
N PRO A 40 -8.47 5.89 -12.73
CA PRO A 40 -8.58 7.20 -13.37
C PRO A 40 -10.04 7.65 -13.48
N ASN A 41 -10.25 8.95 -13.62
CA ASN A 41 -11.55 9.62 -13.73
C ASN A 41 -12.23 9.78 -12.36
N ALA A 42 -13.52 9.52 -12.26
CA ALA A 42 -14.23 9.72 -10.99
C ALA A 42 -13.85 8.62 -9.99
N PRO A 43 -13.38 8.98 -8.79
CA PRO A 43 -13.04 7.96 -7.79
C PRO A 43 -14.30 7.30 -7.26
N ASP A 44 -14.28 5.98 -7.17
CA ASP A 44 -15.27 5.21 -6.45
C ASP A 44 -14.70 4.89 -5.08
N TYR A 45 -15.17 5.58 -4.05
CA TYR A 45 -14.65 5.46 -2.69
C TYR A 45 -14.86 4.08 -2.08
N SER A 46 -15.73 3.25 -2.67
CA SER A 46 -15.91 1.87 -2.21
C SER A 46 -14.85 0.92 -2.78
N LYS A 47 -14.06 1.36 -3.77
CA LYS A 47 -13.11 0.51 -4.51
C LYS A 47 -11.73 1.14 -4.65
N PRO A 48 -11.07 1.49 -3.55
CA PRO A 48 -9.68 1.95 -3.66
C PRO A 48 -8.79 0.81 -4.14
N LEU A 49 -7.81 1.14 -4.99
CA LEU A 49 -6.82 0.18 -5.45
C LEU A 49 -5.74 -0.03 -4.39
N LEU A 50 -5.41 1.02 -3.66
CA LEU A 50 -4.30 1.03 -2.71
C LEU A 50 -4.56 2.08 -1.65
N LEU A 51 -4.27 1.73 -0.40
CA LEU A 51 -4.18 2.66 0.71
C LEU A 51 -2.71 2.77 1.12
N ILE A 52 -2.21 3.99 1.23
CA ILE A 52 -0.90 4.28 1.80
C ILE A 52 -1.14 5.05 3.09
N ALA A 53 -0.68 4.48 4.21
CA ALA A 53 -0.84 5.12 5.51
C ALA A 53 0.51 5.55 6.05
N GLU A 54 0.55 6.72 6.66
CA GLU A 54 1.73 7.24 7.35
C GLU A 54 1.43 7.34 8.84
N THR A 55 2.45 7.09 9.65
CA THR A 55 2.37 7.26 11.10
C THR A 55 3.57 8.08 11.56
N ALA A 56 3.65 8.36 12.86
CA ALA A 56 4.78 9.10 13.41
C ALA A 56 6.12 8.39 13.24
N SER A 57 6.13 7.06 13.15
CA SER A 57 7.37 6.28 13.10
C SER A 57 7.59 5.60 11.75
N HIS A 58 6.56 5.00 11.18
CA HIS A 58 6.65 4.21 9.96
C HIS A 58 5.45 4.47 9.07
N GLY A 59 5.50 3.89 7.89
CA GLY A 59 4.38 3.88 6.98
C GLY A 59 4.30 2.56 6.25
N GLY A 60 3.25 2.38 5.49
CA GLY A 60 3.06 1.18 4.70
C GLY A 60 1.79 1.27 3.88
N MET A 61 1.47 0.18 3.20
CA MET A 61 0.36 0.18 2.27
C MET A 61 -0.45 -1.10 2.33
N VAL A 62 -1.73 -0.97 1.96
CA VAL A 62 -2.65 -2.10 1.84
C VAL A 62 -3.19 -2.09 0.41
N PRO A 63 -2.86 -3.09 -0.39
CA PRO A 63 -3.44 -3.22 -1.73
C PRO A 63 -4.84 -3.81 -1.66
N CYS A 64 -5.65 -3.55 -2.70
CA CYS A 64 -6.94 -4.21 -2.83
C CYS A 64 -6.76 -5.71 -3.07
N GLN A 65 -7.84 -6.48 -2.94
CA GLN A 65 -7.79 -7.93 -3.05
C GLN A 65 -7.24 -8.40 -4.39
N THR A 66 -7.64 -7.76 -5.49
CA THR A 66 -7.17 -8.12 -6.82
C THR A 66 -5.65 -8.02 -6.94
N ILE A 67 -5.07 -6.95 -6.40
CA ILE A 67 -3.62 -6.76 -6.40
C ILE A 67 -2.95 -7.75 -5.46
N LEU A 68 -3.52 -7.96 -4.28
CA LEU A 68 -3.00 -8.91 -3.31
C LEU A 68 -2.84 -10.30 -3.91
N GLU A 69 -3.80 -10.72 -4.73
CA GLU A 69 -3.77 -12.03 -5.38
C GLU A 69 -2.63 -12.16 -6.40
N ARG A 70 -2.11 -11.05 -6.92
CA ARG A 70 -0.96 -11.06 -7.83
C ARG A 70 0.37 -11.19 -7.09
N ILE A 71 0.40 -10.92 -5.80
CA ILE A 71 1.64 -10.92 -5.02
C ILE A 71 2.04 -12.37 -4.71
N PRO A 72 3.28 -12.78 -5.00
CA PRO A 72 3.73 -14.14 -4.69
C PRO A 72 3.56 -14.48 -3.21
N ALA A 73 3.23 -15.74 -2.93
CA ALA A 73 2.99 -16.20 -1.56
C ALA A 73 4.17 -15.89 -0.62
N ALA A 74 5.40 -16.05 -1.10
CA ALA A 74 6.59 -15.76 -0.29
C ALA A 74 6.65 -14.30 0.15
N HIS A 75 6.26 -13.38 -0.73
CA HIS A 75 6.24 -11.95 -0.42
C HIS A 75 5.11 -11.61 0.56
N ARG A 76 3.94 -12.25 0.42
CA ARG A 76 2.85 -12.07 1.39
C ARG A 76 3.26 -12.57 2.76
N GLN A 77 3.93 -13.71 2.82
CA GLN A 77 4.43 -14.27 4.09
C GLN A 77 5.47 -13.36 4.74
N TYR A 78 6.33 -12.73 3.94
CA TYR A 78 7.28 -11.75 4.46
C TYR A 78 6.56 -10.61 5.17
N ALA A 79 5.54 -10.03 4.52
CA ALA A 79 4.78 -8.93 5.09
C ALA A 79 4.05 -9.36 6.38
N LEU A 80 3.43 -10.55 6.37
CA LEU A 80 2.72 -11.06 7.54
C LEU A 80 3.65 -11.32 8.73
N ARG A 81 4.87 -11.79 8.46
CA ARG A 81 5.85 -12.07 9.51
C ARG A 81 6.19 -10.82 10.32
N TRP A 82 6.29 -9.68 9.65
CA TRP A 82 6.72 -8.44 10.28
C TRP A 82 5.57 -7.62 10.85
N ASN A 83 4.41 -7.67 10.23
CA ASN A 83 3.31 -6.76 10.53
C ASN A 83 2.05 -7.46 11.05
N GLY A 84 1.96 -8.77 10.87
CA GLY A 84 0.75 -9.50 11.19
C GLY A 84 -0.39 -9.21 10.23
N ALA A 85 -1.49 -9.92 10.40
CA ALA A 85 -2.69 -9.70 9.62
C ALA A 85 -3.48 -8.52 10.19
N GLY A 86 -3.99 -7.68 9.31
CA GLY A 86 -4.90 -6.62 9.68
C GLY A 86 -6.33 -7.14 9.83
N LEU A 87 -7.26 -6.21 10.06
CA LEU A 87 -8.67 -6.53 10.12
C LEU A 87 -9.16 -7.00 8.76
N ASN A 88 -10.10 -7.95 8.76
CA ASN A 88 -10.73 -8.48 7.55
C ASN A 88 -9.75 -9.10 6.56
N GLY A 89 -8.64 -9.66 7.03
CA GLY A 89 -7.69 -10.33 6.17
C GLY A 89 -6.76 -9.39 5.39
N ALA A 90 -6.80 -8.10 5.66
CA ALA A 90 -5.91 -7.16 5.02
C ALA A 90 -4.46 -7.45 5.39
N ILE A 91 -3.56 -7.30 4.42
CA ILE A 91 -2.13 -7.46 4.64
C ILE A 91 -1.46 -6.11 4.47
N TRP A 92 -0.70 -5.70 5.49
CA TRP A 92 0.06 -4.47 5.48
C TRP A 92 1.47 -4.73 4.96
N PHE A 93 1.89 -3.92 4.01
CA PHE A 93 3.23 -3.96 3.42
C PHE A 93 3.99 -2.71 3.85
N GLU A 94 4.93 -2.87 4.76
CA GLU A 94 5.62 -1.72 5.36
C GLU A 94 6.44 -0.96 4.31
N GLY A 95 6.66 0.34 4.57
CA GLY A 95 7.19 1.26 3.58
C GLY A 95 8.69 1.17 3.33
N ASP A 96 9.44 0.44 4.17
CA ASP A 96 10.89 0.32 3.97
C ASP A 96 11.23 -0.74 2.93
N CYS A 97 10.63 -1.92 3.01
CA CYS A 97 10.99 -3.04 2.15
C CYS A 97 9.79 -3.76 1.54
N ALA A 98 8.79 -4.12 2.35
CA ALA A 98 7.69 -4.97 1.89
C ALA A 98 6.85 -4.34 0.78
N TRP A 99 6.76 -3.00 0.73
CA TRP A 99 6.02 -2.29 -0.31
C TRP A 99 6.49 -2.65 -1.73
N ALA A 100 7.76 -3.07 -1.87
CA ALA A 100 8.30 -3.46 -3.17
C ALA A 100 7.51 -4.60 -3.80
N ALA A 101 6.96 -5.50 -2.99
CA ALA A 101 6.12 -6.59 -3.49
C ALA A 101 4.85 -6.06 -4.15
N VAL A 102 4.25 -5.01 -3.59
CA VAL A 102 3.07 -4.37 -4.16
C VAL A 102 3.42 -3.71 -5.49
N ALA A 103 4.53 -2.97 -5.54
CA ALA A 103 4.95 -2.26 -6.75
C ALA A 103 5.26 -3.23 -7.89
N LEU A 104 5.89 -4.36 -7.61
CA LEU A 104 6.20 -5.35 -8.65
C LEU A 104 4.95 -6.10 -9.12
N ALA A 105 3.98 -6.30 -8.23
CA ALA A 105 2.73 -6.98 -8.59
C ALA A 105 1.77 -6.06 -9.36
N ALA A 106 1.83 -4.76 -9.12
CA ALA A 106 0.97 -3.77 -9.75
C ALA A 106 1.78 -2.57 -10.25
N PRO A 107 2.70 -2.79 -11.21
CA PRO A 107 3.58 -1.72 -11.68
C PRO A 107 2.82 -0.55 -12.30
N GLU A 108 1.62 -0.79 -12.78
CA GLU A 108 0.77 0.25 -13.34
C GLU A 108 0.37 1.33 -12.32
N LEU A 109 0.51 1.05 -11.03
CA LEU A 109 0.17 2.01 -9.97
C LEU A 109 1.34 2.90 -9.54
N PHE A 110 2.53 2.65 -10.07
CA PHE A 110 3.75 3.32 -9.60
C PHE A 110 4.50 3.94 -10.77
N ASP A 111 5.31 4.96 -10.48
CA ASP A 111 6.18 5.55 -11.49
C ASP A 111 7.43 4.69 -11.72
N ASP A 112 8.18 5.01 -12.76
CA ASP A 112 9.35 4.21 -13.16
C ASP A 112 10.43 4.18 -12.07
N GLY A 113 10.62 5.30 -11.36
CA GLY A 113 11.59 5.37 -10.28
C GLY A 113 11.25 4.44 -9.13
N ALA A 114 9.97 4.36 -8.79
CA ALA A 114 9.49 3.45 -7.76
C ALA A 114 9.70 1.99 -8.18
N ILE A 115 9.42 1.65 -9.44
CA ILE A 115 9.61 0.29 -9.93
C ILE A 115 11.08 -0.11 -9.91
N GLN A 116 11.98 0.79 -10.30
CA GLN A 116 13.42 0.53 -10.26
C GLN A 116 13.89 0.25 -8.83
N LEU A 117 13.46 1.07 -7.87
CA LEU A 117 13.80 0.87 -6.47
C LEU A 117 13.20 -0.43 -5.94
N ALA A 118 11.95 -0.73 -6.28
CA ALA A 118 11.29 -1.96 -5.86
C ALA A 118 12.04 -3.20 -6.36
N THR A 119 12.55 -3.16 -7.59
CA THR A 119 13.34 -4.26 -8.16
C THR A 119 14.60 -4.51 -7.34
N VAL A 120 15.32 -3.46 -6.98
CA VAL A 120 16.54 -3.57 -6.17
C VAL A 120 16.21 -4.15 -4.79
N ILE A 121 15.18 -3.64 -4.15
CA ILE A 121 14.77 -4.12 -2.82
C ILE A 121 14.34 -5.58 -2.87
N ALA A 122 13.56 -5.95 -3.88
CA ALA A 122 13.07 -7.33 -3.99
C ALA A 122 14.21 -8.31 -4.18
N GLU A 123 15.22 -7.97 -4.99
CA GLU A 123 16.39 -8.83 -5.18
C GLU A 123 17.19 -9.00 -3.89
N ALA A 124 17.30 -7.94 -3.09
CA ALA A 124 18.07 -7.97 -1.86
C ALA A 124 17.36 -8.65 -0.69
N ILE A 125 16.04 -8.46 -0.58
CA ILE A 125 15.28 -8.80 0.64
C ILE A 125 14.17 -9.82 0.37
N LEU A 126 13.40 -9.62 -0.70
CA LEU A 126 12.19 -10.39 -0.96
C LEU A 126 12.42 -11.58 -1.88
N ASN A 127 13.48 -11.56 -2.65
CA ASN A 127 13.78 -12.61 -3.61
C ASN A 127 14.46 -13.78 -2.90
N VAL A 128 13.67 -14.60 -2.33
CA VAL A 128 14.12 -15.78 -1.59
C VAL A 128 13.67 -17.05 -2.28
#